data_62bd39696d456e706027c8b00a30ffa0
#
_entry.id   62bd39696d456e706027c8b00a30ffa0
#
_cell.length_a   1.000
_cell.length_b   1.000
_cell.length_c   1.000
_cell.angle_alpha   90.00
_cell.angle_beta   90.00
_cell.angle_gamma   90.00
#
_symmetry.space_group_name_H-M   'P 1'
#
loop_
_entity.id
_entity.type
_entity.pdbx_description
1 polymer ?
#
loop_
_entity_poly.entity_id
_entity_poly.type
_entity_poly.pdbx_seq_one_letter_code
_entity_poly.pdbx_strand_id
1 'polypeptide(L)'
;KKADTTKQDEIQKVQIEQAKSEEIDQIYDFTSTIEADVKNYISSAGGTRIEKIYVEVGSHVRKGQTLVRMENTTLATSTAQLDNIKTELNRIEALYKSGGASKQQVDQIRVQYDVAKRNISNLKQNITLTSPISGVVTQKNFDNGDVAGAQPILQVMQISPVKLRFN
;
A
#
# COMPACT_ATOMS: atom_id res chain seq x y z
N LYS A 1 -18.03 73.41 -81.51
CA LYS A 1 -16.88 73.48 -80.58
C LYS A 1 -16.88 72.24 -79.73
N LYS A 2 -15.95 71.34 -79.99
CA LYS A 2 -15.68 70.15 -79.23
C LYS A 2 -15.00 70.52 -77.93
N ALA A 3 -15.48 70.07 -76.86
CA ALA A 3 -14.75 70.00 -75.56
C ALA A 3 -14.17 68.61 -75.42
N ASP A 4 -12.85 68.58 -75.44
CA ASP A 4 -12.04 67.41 -75.22
C ASP A 4 -11.93 67.18 -73.70
N THR A 5 -12.51 66.08 -73.18
CA THR A 5 -12.43 65.76 -71.76
C THR A 5 -11.39 64.65 -71.63
N THR A 6 -10.16 65.06 -71.31
CA THR A 6 -9.09 64.11 -70.91
C THR A 6 -9.38 63.56 -69.53
N LYS A 7 -9.79 62.29 -69.46
CA LYS A 7 -9.81 61.56 -68.25
C LYS A 7 -8.37 61.26 -67.82
N GLN A 8 -7.93 61.86 -66.71
CA GLN A 8 -6.71 61.45 -66.08
C GLN A 8 -7.02 60.11 -65.35
N ASP A 9 -6.33 59.07 -65.76
CA ASP A 9 -6.31 57.80 -64.97
C ASP A 9 -5.50 58.03 -63.70
N GLU A 10 -6.21 58.13 -62.62
CA GLU A 10 -5.59 58.05 -61.26
C GLU A 10 -5.01 56.69 -61.06
N ILE A 11 -3.70 56.54 -61.11
CA ILE A 11 -2.98 55.33 -60.77
C ILE A 11 -3.05 55.16 -59.25
N GLN A 12 -3.91 54.25 -58.76
CA GLN A 12 -3.95 53.89 -57.36
C GLN A 12 -2.65 53.17 -57.02
N LYS A 13 -1.90 53.78 -56.08
CA LYS A 13 -0.71 53.13 -55.52
C LYS A 13 -1.18 52.08 -54.51
N VAL A 14 -0.95 50.81 -54.84
CA VAL A 14 -1.15 49.69 -53.90
C VAL A 14 0.18 49.37 -53.23
N GLN A 15 0.14 49.25 -51.95
CA GLN A 15 1.28 48.81 -51.11
C GLN A 15 1.21 47.27 -51.03
N ILE A 16 2.23 46.63 -51.57
CA ILE A 16 2.34 45.16 -51.51
C ILE A 16 3.31 44.83 -50.40
N GLU A 17 2.85 44.06 -49.41
CA GLU A 17 3.68 43.51 -48.35
C GLU A 17 3.82 42.02 -48.55
N GLN A 18 5.03 41.50 -48.44
CA GLN A 18 5.31 40.08 -48.61
C GLN A 18 4.96 39.35 -47.30
N ALA A 19 4.08 38.35 -47.37
CA ALA A 19 3.75 37.53 -46.26
C ALA A 19 5.00 36.76 -45.76
N LYS A 20 5.35 36.94 -44.51
CA LYS A 20 6.41 36.17 -43.83
C LYS A 20 5.77 35.09 -43.03
N SER A 21 6.30 33.88 -43.14
CA SER A 21 5.98 32.79 -42.20
C SER A 21 6.88 32.92 -41.02
N GLU A 22 6.29 33.09 -39.83
CA GLU A 22 7.00 33.17 -38.55
C GLU A 22 6.50 32.06 -37.64
N GLU A 23 7.44 31.31 -37.06
CA GLU A 23 7.10 30.32 -36.03
C GLU A 23 6.76 31.07 -34.77
N ILE A 24 5.53 30.85 -34.26
CA ILE A 24 5.06 31.42 -33.00
C ILE A 24 5.02 30.31 -31.98
N ASP A 25 5.89 30.39 -30.98
CA ASP A 25 5.86 29.49 -29.83
C ASP A 25 4.61 29.78 -28.99
N GLN A 26 3.73 28.79 -28.91
CA GLN A 26 2.55 28.89 -28.06
C GLN A 26 2.83 28.18 -26.71
N ILE A 27 3.11 28.97 -25.70
CA ILE A 27 3.41 28.46 -24.36
C ILE A 27 2.10 28.33 -23.57
N TYR A 28 1.86 27.12 -23.04
CA TYR A 28 0.74 26.84 -22.15
C TYR A 28 1.27 26.55 -20.75
N ASP A 29 0.85 27.32 -19.76
CA ASP A 29 1.12 27.06 -18.37
C ASP A 29 0.01 26.19 -17.77
N PHE A 30 0.37 25.01 -17.27
CA PHE A 30 -0.55 24.13 -16.59
C PHE A 30 -0.20 24.00 -15.12
N THR A 31 -1.20 24.14 -14.27
CA THR A 31 -1.08 23.80 -12.84
C THR A 31 -1.33 22.32 -12.67
N SER A 32 -0.40 21.58 -12.06
CA SER A 32 -0.56 20.16 -11.77
C SER A 32 -0.31 19.89 -10.29
N THR A 33 -1.05 18.92 -9.76
CA THR A 33 -0.84 18.42 -8.39
C THR A 33 -0.14 17.07 -8.46
N ILE A 34 0.98 16.94 -7.72
CA ILE A 34 1.70 15.68 -7.58
C ILE A 34 1.04 14.89 -6.46
N GLU A 35 0.55 13.70 -6.77
CA GLU A 35 -0.03 12.79 -5.79
C GLU A 35 0.75 11.47 -5.73
N ALA A 36 0.82 10.86 -4.53
CA ALA A 36 1.33 9.51 -4.39
C ALA A 36 0.43 8.53 -5.12
N ASP A 37 1.01 7.61 -5.90
CA ASP A 37 0.25 6.61 -6.66
C ASP A 37 -0.52 5.67 -5.72
N VAL A 38 0.10 5.23 -4.63
CA VAL A 38 -0.49 4.30 -3.67
C VAL A 38 -0.31 4.83 -2.25
N LYS A 39 -1.42 4.82 -1.49
CA LYS A 39 -1.47 5.12 -0.04
C LYS A 39 -1.97 3.89 0.69
N ASN A 40 -1.23 3.41 1.67
CA ASN A 40 -1.63 2.27 2.50
C ASN A 40 -1.70 2.66 3.96
N TYR A 41 -2.77 2.24 4.59
CA TYR A 41 -3.01 2.41 6.02
C TYR A 41 -2.69 1.09 6.73
N ILE A 42 -1.80 1.14 7.70
CA ILE A 42 -1.40 0.00 8.52
C ILE A 42 -2.22 0.03 9.79
N SER A 43 -3.12 -0.93 9.93
CA SER A 43 -4.04 -1.04 11.07
C SER A 43 -3.86 -2.39 11.76
N SER A 44 -4.18 -2.45 13.05
CA SER A 44 -4.32 -3.70 13.79
C SER A 44 -5.76 -4.23 13.68
N ALA A 45 -5.93 -5.54 13.77
CA ALA A 45 -7.25 -6.20 13.73
C ALA A 45 -8.09 -6.01 15.01
N GLY A 46 -7.69 -5.16 15.94
CA GLY A 46 -8.47 -4.76 17.11
C GLY A 46 -7.65 -4.66 18.40
N GLY A 47 -8.05 -3.75 19.27
CA GLY A 47 -7.78 -3.53 20.69
C GLY A 47 -6.50 -4.06 21.35
N THR A 48 -5.45 -4.31 20.60
CA THR A 48 -4.18 -4.86 21.10
C THR A 48 -3.21 -3.74 21.40
N ARG A 49 -2.43 -3.87 22.45
CA ARG A 49 -1.39 -2.91 22.82
C ARG A 49 -0.21 -3.00 21.85
N ILE A 50 0.34 -1.84 21.49
CA ILE A 50 1.55 -1.72 20.69
C ILE A 50 2.77 -1.96 21.58
N GLU A 51 3.53 -3.02 21.30
CA GLU A 51 4.79 -3.29 21.99
C GLU A 51 5.87 -2.33 21.52
N LYS A 52 6.04 -2.21 20.19
CA LYS A 52 7.07 -1.35 19.59
C LYS A 52 6.75 -0.95 18.16
N ILE A 53 7.01 0.31 17.85
CA ILE A 53 7.04 0.87 16.50
C ILE A 53 8.51 1.04 16.10
N TYR A 54 8.88 0.51 14.94
CA TYR A 54 10.28 0.48 14.45
C TYR A 54 10.61 1.61 13.48
N VAL A 55 9.65 2.44 13.14
CA VAL A 55 9.76 3.50 12.12
C VAL A 55 9.17 4.81 12.63
N GLU A 56 9.69 5.92 12.10
CA GLU A 56 9.18 7.26 12.37
C GLU A 56 8.65 7.90 11.09
N VAL A 57 7.91 9.00 11.23
CA VAL A 57 7.46 9.81 10.08
C VAL A 57 8.69 10.28 9.29
N GLY A 58 8.65 10.11 7.96
CA GLY A 58 9.77 10.36 7.06
C GLY A 58 10.68 9.15 6.80
N SER A 59 10.53 8.04 7.55
CA SER A 59 11.33 6.82 7.34
C SER A 59 11.00 6.14 6.02
N HIS A 60 12.04 5.76 5.27
CA HIS A 60 11.90 4.91 4.08
C HIS A 60 11.72 3.46 4.49
N VAL A 61 10.71 2.80 3.92
CA VAL A 61 10.38 1.41 4.21
C VAL A 61 10.31 0.58 2.93
N ARG A 62 10.66 -0.70 3.04
CA ARG A 62 10.55 -1.68 1.95
C ARG A 62 9.33 -2.56 2.13
N LYS A 63 8.78 -3.05 1.02
CA LYS A 63 7.73 -4.07 1.06
C LYS A 63 8.17 -5.28 1.90
N GLY A 64 7.32 -5.70 2.85
CA GLY A 64 7.60 -6.79 3.79
C GLY A 64 8.41 -6.40 5.02
N GLN A 65 8.91 -5.15 5.12
CA GLN A 65 9.61 -4.67 6.30
C GLN A 65 8.66 -4.58 7.49
N THR A 66 9.08 -5.08 8.65
CA THR A 66 8.34 -4.95 9.91
C THR A 66 8.29 -3.49 10.35
N LEU A 67 7.09 -2.97 10.57
CA LEU A 67 6.84 -1.61 11.00
C LEU A 67 6.44 -1.52 12.46
N VAL A 68 5.55 -2.43 12.89
CA VAL A 68 4.98 -2.42 14.25
C VAL A 68 4.96 -3.85 14.79
N ARG A 69 5.30 -3.99 16.08
CA ARG A 69 5.08 -5.20 16.87
C ARG A 69 3.99 -4.93 17.88
N MET A 70 2.99 -5.80 17.89
CA MET A 70 1.90 -5.79 18.86
C MET A 70 2.23 -6.73 20.01
N GLU A 71 1.61 -6.53 21.18
CA GLU A 71 1.73 -7.41 22.34
C GLU A 71 1.27 -8.85 22.01
N ASN A 72 1.98 -9.86 22.54
CA ASN A 72 1.85 -11.24 22.09
C ASN A 72 1.40 -12.25 23.16
N THR A 73 0.77 -11.81 24.23
CA THR A 73 0.36 -12.66 25.38
C THR A 73 -0.48 -13.87 24.93
N THR A 74 -1.42 -13.64 24.01
CA THR A 74 -2.27 -14.70 23.43
C THR A 74 -1.47 -15.67 22.55
N LEU A 75 -0.41 -15.22 21.87
CA LEU A 75 0.40 -16.08 21.03
C LEU A 75 1.17 -17.12 21.86
N ALA A 76 1.71 -16.73 23.01
CA ALA A 76 2.46 -17.62 23.88
C ALA A 76 1.58 -18.80 24.35
N THR A 77 0.37 -18.51 24.86
CA THR A 77 -0.59 -19.53 25.29
C THR A 77 -1.04 -20.44 24.15
N SER A 78 -1.36 -19.86 22.98
CA SER A 78 -1.76 -20.63 21.80
C SER A 78 -0.64 -21.52 21.26
N THR A 79 0.62 -21.08 21.36
CA THR A 79 1.78 -21.88 20.97
C THR A 79 1.94 -23.10 21.87
N ALA A 80 1.84 -22.91 23.19
CA ALA A 80 1.90 -24.01 24.14
C ALA A 80 0.77 -25.05 23.88
N GLN A 81 -0.44 -24.57 23.55
CA GLN A 81 -1.55 -25.44 23.19
C GLN A 81 -1.28 -26.22 21.90
N LEU A 82 -0.70 -25.61 20.87
CA LEU A 82 -0.32 -26.31 19.63
C LEU A 82 0.72 -27.40 19.90
N ASP A 83 1.72 -27.12 20.74
CA ASP A 83 2.77 -28.08 21.08
C ASP A 83 2.19 -29.32 21.81
N ASN A 84 1.18 -29.12 22.68
CA ASN A 84 0.45 -30.22 23.32
C ASN A 84 -0.31 -31.07 22.28
N ILE A 85 -1.05 -30.43 21.38
CA ILE A 85 -1.79 -31.14 20.31
C ILE A 85 -0.81 -31.88 19.38
N LYS A 86 0.35 -31.29 19.07
CA LYS A 86 1.39 -31.93 18.25
C LYS A 86 1.95 -33.18 18.91
N THR A 87 2.20 -33.12 20.21
CA THR A 87 2.69 -34.25 21.00
C THR A 87 1.65 -35.39 21.00
N GLU A 88 0.38 -35.04 21.16
CA GLU A 88 -0.72 -36.01 21.10
C GLU A 88 -0.84 -36.64 19.71
N LEU A 89 -0.75 -35.84 18.63
CA LEU A 89 -0.77 -36.34 17.24
C LEU A 89 0.35 -37.36 17.04
N ASN A 90 1.59 -37.03 17.43
CA ASN A 90 2.73 -37.94 17.29
C ASN A 90 2.51 -39.25 18.05
N ARG A 91 1.90 -39.20 19.25
CA ARG A 91 1.59 -40.39 20.05
C ARG A 91 0.55 -41.28 19.36
N ILE A 92 -0.54 -40.69 18.89
CA ILE A 92 -1.60 -41.42 18.23
C ILE A 92 -1.14 -42.02 16.87
N GLU A 93 -0.30 -41.28 16.12
CA GLU A 93 0.31 -41.80 14.88
C GLU A 93 1.24 -43.02 15.16
N ALA A 94 2.00 -42.98 16.25
CA ALA A 94 2.83 -44.09 16.66
C ALA A 94 1.98 -45.34 17.05
N LEU A 95 0.90 -45.13 17.80
CA LEU A 95 -0.06 -46.18 18.15
C LEU A 95 -0.76 -46.74 16.93
N TYR A 96 -1.12 -45.91 15.97
CA TYR A 96 -1.72 -46.37 14.70
C TYR A 96 -0.79 -47.30 13.94
N LYS A 97 0.52 -46.94 13.85
CA LYS A 97 1.53 -47.77 13.19
C LYS A 97 1.70 -49.14 13.85
N SER A 98 1.49 -49.23 15.18
CA SER A 98 1.53 -50.52 15.93
C SER A 98 0.18 -51.24 16.03
N GLY A 99 -0.87 -50.72 15.37
CA GLY A 99 -2.21 -51.29 15.42
C GLY A 99 -3.04 -50.94 16.65
N GLY A 100 -2.54 -50.08 17.55
CA GLY A 100 -3.20 -49.69 18.80
C GLY A 100 -4.16 -48.50 18.70
N ALA A 101 -4.27 -47.86 17.52
CA ALA A 101 -5.23 -46.79 17.28
C ALA A 101 -5.91 -46.94 15.93
N SER A 102 -7.09 -46.34 15.76
CA SER A 102 -7.81 -46.31 14.49
C SER A 102 -7.38 -45.14 13.61
N LYS A 103 -7.55 -45.27 12.29
CA LYS A 103 -7.33 -44.16 11.36
C LYS A 103 -8.20 -42.97 11.70
N GLN A 104 -9.44 -43.18 12.14
CA GLN A 104 -10.35 -42.11 12.55
C GLN A 104 -9.78 -41.28 13.69
N GLN A 105 -9.14 -41.91 14.67
CA GLN A 105 -8.50 -41.18 15.78
C GLN A 105 -7.34 -40.31 15.30
N VAL A 106 -6.50 -40.83 14.39
CA VAL A 106 -5.40 -40.01 13.81
C VAL A 106 -5.96 -38.81 13.03
N ASP A 107 -6.97 -39.04 12.18
CA ASP A 107 -7.56 -37.98 11.37
C ASP A 107 -8.20 -36.89 12.23
N GLN A 108 -8.86 -37.28 13.33
CA GLN A 108 -9.47 -36.33 14.28
C GLN A 108 -8.44 -35.41 14.94
N ILE A 109 -7.34 -35.95 15.45
CA ILE A 109 -6.27 -35.16 16.09
C ILE A 109 -5.52 -34.32 15.05
N ARG A 110 -5.33 -34.85 13.84
CA ARG A 110 -4.70 -34.09 12.74
C ARG A 110 -5.50 -32.85 12.36
N VAL A 111 -6.83 -32.95 12.28
CA VAL A 111 -7.70 -31.79 12.04
C VAL A 111 -7.54 -30.75 13.16
N GLN A 112 -7.52 -31.20 14.43
CA GLN A 112 -7.31 -30.27 15.55
C GLN A 112 -5.95 -29.54 15.47
N TYR A 113 -4.88 -30.29 15.11
CA TYR A 113 -3.56 -29.73 14.91
C TYR A 113 -3.55 -28.66 13.79
N ASP A 114 -4.16 -28.96 12.64
CA ASP A 114 -4.22 -28.06 11.49
C ASP A 114 -5.00 -26.79 11.82
N VAL A 115 -6.11 -26.89 12.54
CA VAL A 115 -6.89 -25.73 13.01
C VAL A 115 -6.05 -24.87 13.97
N ALA A 116 -5.42 -25.47 14.97
CA ALA A 116 -4.57 -24.73 15.93
C ALA A 116 -3.38 -24.06 15.24
N LYS A 117 -2.75 -24.75 14.26
CA LYS A 117 -1.65 -24.21 13.46
C LYS A 117 -2.08 -22.99 12.64
N ARG A 118 -3.26 -23.04 12.00
CA ARG A 118 -3.83 -21.90 11.26
C ARG A 118 -4.11 -20.71 12.18
N ASN A 119 -4.67 -20.96 13.36
CA ASN A 119 -4.93 -19.91 14.36
C ASN A 119 -3.64 -19.18 14.75
N ILE A 120 -2.55 -19.90 15.01
CA ILE A 120 -1.24 -19.30 15.32
C ILE A 120 -0.71 -18.50 14.13
N SER A 121 -0.86 -18.99 12.88
CA SER A 121 -0.45 -18.25 11.70
C SER A 121 -1.17 -16.90 11.61
N ASN A 122 -2.48 -16.87 11.83
CA ASN A 122 -3.28 -15.65 11.83
C ASN A 122 -2.87 -14.70 12.97
N LEU A 123 -2.64 -15.24 14.18
CA LEU A 123 -2.16 -14.44 15.32
C LEU A 123 -0.80 -13.79 15.01
N LYS A 124 0.14 -14.53 14.42
CA LYS A 124 1.45 -13.99 14.05
C LYS A 124 1.34 -12.85 13.03
N GLN A 125 0.44 -12.93 12.05
CA GLN A 125 0.20 -11.85 11.09
C GLN A 125 -0.36 -10.60 11.76
N ASN A 126 -1.21 -10.76 12.77
CA ASN A 126 -1.81 -9.64 13.50
C ASN A 126 -0.83 -9.00 14.50
N ILE A 127 0.17 -9.75 14.99
CA ILE A 127 1.18 -9.27 15.94
C ILE A 127 2.31 -8.51 15.24
N THR A 128 2.66 -8.92 14.02
CA THR A 128 3.75 -8.28 13.28
C THR A 128 3.19 -7.60 12.03
N LEU A 129 3.01 -6.29 12.12
CA LEU A 129 2.51 -5.51 11.00
C LEU A 129 3.68 -5.11 10.09
N THR A 130 3.57 -5.49 8.83
CA THR A 130 4.59 -5.23 7.81
C THR A 130 4.09 -4.25 6.74
N SER A 131 5.01 -3.58 6.06
CA SER A 131 4.65 -2.71 4.94
C SER A 131 4.24 -3.53 3.71
N PRO A 132 3.04 -3.31 3.14
CA PRO A 132 2.61 -3.96 1.89
C PRO A 132 3.30 -3.37 0.65
N ILE A 133 3.87 -2.18 0.76
CA ILE A 133 4.54 -1.44 -0.32
C ILE A 133 5.91 -0.93 0.12
N SER A 134 6.75 -0.57 -0.85
CA SER A 134 7.94 0.25 -0.59
C SER A 134 7.55 1.73 -0.71
N GLY A 135 8.02 2.56 0.23
CA GLY A 135 7.64 3.97 0.26
C GLY A 135 8.17 4.71 1.47
N VAL A 136 7.47 5.77 1.88
CA VAL A 136 7.80 6.59 3.04
C VAL A 136 6.62 6.61 4.01
N VAL A 137 6.92 6.55 5.30
CA VAL A 137 5.94 6.75 6.38
C VAL A 137 5.55 8.22 6.43
N THR A 138 4.28 8.53 6.20
CA THR A 138 3.79 9.91 6.15
C THR A 138 3.01 10.31 7.40
N GLN A 139 2.50 9.33 8.15
CA GLN A 139 1.74 9.58 9.36
C GLN A 139 1.94 8.48 10.38
N LYS A 140 2.02 8.85 11.66
CA LYS A 140 2.05 7.99 12.83
C LYS A 140 1.02 8.52 13.83
N ASN A 141 0.03 7.71 14.19
CA ASN A 141 -1.09 8.12 15.05
C ASN A 141 -1.00 7.56 16.48
N PHE A 142 -0.07 6.65 16.74
CA PHE A 142 0.09 5.97 18.04
C PHE A 142 1.56 5.88 18.40
N ASP A 143 1.82 5.76 19.71
CA ASP A 143 3.14 5.55 20.26
C ASP A 143 3.29 4.16 20.89
N ASN A 144 4.52 3.84 21.31
CA ASN A 144 4.81 2.57 22.00
C ASN A 144 4.04 2.53 23.33
N GLY A 145 3.34 1.44 23.58
CA GLY A 145 2.53 1.24 24.78
C GLY A 145 1.05 1.60 24.62
N ASP A 146 0.68 2.29 23.54
CA ASP A 146 -0.72 2.62 23.25
C ASP A 146 -1.52 1.39 22.86
N VAL A 147 -2.85 1.46 23.02
CA VAL A 147 -3.78 0.45 22.55
C VAL A 147 -4.29 0.87 21.17
N ALA A 148 -3.97 0.07 20.17
CA ALA A 148 -4.42 0.32 18.80
C ALA A 148 -5.94 0.19 18.70
N GLY A 149 -6.60 1.28 18.26
CA GLY A 149 -8.05 1.36 18.08
C GLY A 149 -8.47 1.16 16.62
N ALA A 150 -9.60 1.78 16.27
CA ALA A 150 -10.14 1.75 14.90
C ALA A 150 -9.34 2.59 13.89
N GLN A 151 -8.47 3.49 14.37
CA GLN A 151 -7.64 4.32 13.51
C GLN A 151 -6.40 3.56 13.02
N PRO A 152 -5.89 3.87 11.83
CA PRO A 152 -4.65 3.30 11.35
C PRO A 152 -3.47 3.77 12.22
N ILE A 153 -2.54 2.84 12.51
CA ILE A 153 -1.34 3.12 13.32
C ILE A 153 -0.36 3.97 12.52
N LEU A 154 -0.12 3.58 11.26
CA LEU A 154 0.81 4.24 10.35
C LEU A 154 0.18 4.40 8.97
N GLN A 155 0.63 5.41 8.24
CA GLN A 155 0.36 5.58 6.82
C GLN A 155 1.68 5.50 6.03
N VAL A 156 1.70 4.67 4.99
CA VAL A 156 2.84 4.54 4.08
C VAL A 156 2.39 4.97 2.69
N MET A 157 3.15 5.86 2.07
CA MET A 157 2.90 6.33 0.71
C MET A 157 4.05 5.93 -0.21
N GLN A 158 3.71 5.48 -1.41
CA GLN A 158 4.67 5.24 -2.46
C GLN A 158 5.06 6.57 -3.11
N ILE A 159 6.37 6.87 -3.13
CA ILE A 159 6.92 8.12 -3.66
C ILE A 159 7.46 7.98 -5.09
N SER A 160 7.48 6.77 -5.64
CA SER A 160 7.90 6.48 -7.01
C SER A 160 7.21 5.20 -7.49
N PRO A 161 6.48 5.23 -8.63
CA PRO A 161 6.11 6.42 -9.41
C PRO A 161 5.13 7.35 -8.70
N VAL A 162 5.07 8.61 -9.14
CA VAL A 162 4.06 9.58 -8.72
C VAL A 162 3.05 9.80 -9.84
N LYS A 163 1.83 10.20 -9.49
CA LYS A 163 0.79 10.61 -10.44
C LYS A 163 0.72 12.13 -10.51
N LEU A 164 0.64 12.65 -11.73
CA LEU A 164 0.34 14.06 -11.99
C LEU A 164 -1.14 14.17 -12.34
N ARG A 165 -1.86 15.04 -11.63
CA ARG A 165 -3.23 15.41 -11.97
C ARG A 165 -3.22 16.83 -12.50
N PHE A 166 -3.62 17.01 -13.76
CA PHE A 166 -3.83 18.30 -14.40
C PHE A 166 -5.28 18.75 -14.13
N ASN A 167 -5.46 20.00 -13.74
CA ASN A 167 -6.76 20.65 -13.61
C ASN A 167 -6.98 21.61 -14.78
#